data_02961a8f4b7a5c3f4873904a3f07ebf2
#
_entry.id   02961a8f4b7a5c3f4873904a3f07ebf2
#
_cell.length_a   1.000
_cell.length_b   1.000
_cell.length_c   1.000
_cell.angle_alpha   90.00
_cell.angle_beta   90.00
_cell.angle_gamma   90.00
#
_symmetry.space_group_name_H-M   'P 1'
#
loop_
_entity.id
_entity.type
_entity.pdbx_description
1 polymer ?
#
loop_
_entity_poly.entity_id
_entity_poly.type
_entity_poly.pdbx_seq_one_letter_code
_entity_poly.pdbx_strand_id
1 'polypeptide(L)'
;MTKRAKITIVGAGNVGATCAHWAAAKELGDIVLVDIVEGMPEGKALDLMQASPVERFDANLVGTNRYEETADSDVVIITSGLARKPGMSRDDLIQKNVAIVKSVSEQVAKFSPHAVLIVVSNPLDAMVYTARKASGFPTSRVVGQAGVLDTARFRAFIAMELNCSIEDITALLLGGHGDDMVPLPSYTSVAGIPVTHLIPKDRLDAIVERTRKGGGEIVSLLKTGSAYYAPAAASVQMAEAIIKDKRRILPCAAYCDKEYAIGGYFVGVPAILGKNGVEKVLEVPLSAQEKAEFQVSIDHVKELVAIVDKLIS
;
A
#
# COMPACT_ATOMS: atom_id res chain seq x y z
N MET A 1 9.06 -13.61 28.50
CA MET A 1 9.08 -13.64 27.02
C MET A 1 8.71 -12.25 26.53
N THR A 2 9.48 -11.64 25.66
CA THR A 2 9.09 -10.39 24.99
C THR A 2 7.85 -10.67 24.15
N LYS A 3 6.80 -9.85 24.27
CA LYS A 3 5.56 -9.97 23.47
C LYS A 3 5.94 -9.87 21.99
N ARG A 4 5.54 -10.85 21.19
CA ARG A 4 5.67 -10.77 19.72
C ARG A 4 4.77 -9.64 19.23
N ALA A 5 5.17 -8.96 18.17
CA ALA A 5 4.30 -8.01 17.49
C ALA A 5 3.07 -8.74 16.93
N LYS A 6 1.94 -8.04 16.85
CA LYS A 6 0.70 -8.56 16.29
C LYS A 6 0.31 -7.80 15.04
N ILE A 7 0.10 -8.53 13.96
CA ILE A 7 -0.31 -7.98 12.67
C ILE A 7 -1.71 -8.48 12.36
N THR A 8 -2.66 -7.56 12.23
CA THR A 8 -3.98 -7.90 11.71
C THR A 8 -4.04 -7.59 10.21
N ILE A 9 -4.62 -8.50 9.45
CA ILE A 9 -4.88 -8.32 8.02
C ILE A 9 -6.39 -8.46 7.82
N VAL A 10 -7.04 -7.37 7.41
CA VAL A 10 -8.49 -7.33 7.15
C VAL A 10 -8.74 -7.50 5.67
N GLY A 11 -9.41 -8.59 5.33
CA GLY A 11 -9.60 -9.09 3.98
C GLY A 11 -8.73 -10.32 3.71
N ALA A 12 -9.33 -11.52 3.70
CA ALA A 12 -8.64 -12.78 3.43
C ALA A 12 -8.63 -13.17 1.95
N GLY A 13 -8.84 -12.21 1.05
CA GLY A 13 -8.68 -12.41 -0.39
C GLY A 13 -7.23 -12.73 -0.79
N ASN A 14 -6.92 -12.67 -2.09
CA ASN A 14 -5.58 -13.02 -2.56
C ASN A 14 -4.49 -12.09 -1.98
N VAL A 15 -4.72 -10.77 -1.94
CA VAL A 15 -3.76 -9.81 -1.38
C VAL A 15 -3.53 -10.08 0.10
N GLY A 16 -4.62 -10.19 0.89
CA GLY A 16 -4.50 -10.37 2.34
C GLY A 16 -3.86 -11.70 2.73
N ALA A 17 -4.24 -12.80 2.08
CA ALA A 17 -3.60 -14.10 2.32
C ALA A 17 -2.11 -14.09 1.94
N THR A 18 -1.74 -13.39 0.86
CA THR A 18 -0.33 -13.23 0.48
C THR A 18 0.43 -12.32 1.46
N CYS A 19 -0.23 -11.29 2.03
CA CYS A 19 0.36 -10.51 3.13
C CYS A 19 0.63 -11.40 4.35
N ALA A 20 -0.32 -12.27 4.73
CA ALA A 20 -0.14 -13.22 5.84
C ALA A 20 1.05 -14.15 5.58
N HIS A 21 1.14 -14.72 4.38
CA HIS A 21 2.26 -15.57 3.98
C HIS A 21 3.61 -14.84 4.11
N TRP A 22 3.77 -13.67 3.49
CA TRP A 22 5.03 -12.94 3.54
C TRP A 22 5.39 -12.46 4.95
N ALA A 23 4.40 -12.06 5.76
CA ALA A 23 4.63 -11.63 7.13
C ALA A 23 5.06 -12.81 8.01
N ALA A 24 4.45 -13.99 7.83
CA ALA A 24 4.82 -15.23 8.52
C ALA A 24 6.23 -15.69 8.15
N ALA A 25 6.52 -15.81 6.86
CA ALA A 25 7.84 -16.23 6.37
C ALA A 25 8.98 -15.29 6.80
N LYS A 26 8.69 -14.02 7.06
CA LYS A 26 9.64 -13.02 7.61
C LYS A 26 9.64 -12.98 9.14
N GLU A 27 8.83 -13.79 9.81
CA GLU A 27 8.65 -13.82 11.25
C GLU A 27 8.43 -12.42 11.87
N LEU A 28 7.60 -11.60 11.23
CA LEU A 28 7.37 -10.23 11.67
C LEU A 28 6.54 -10.15 12.96
N GLY A 29 5.81 -11.20 13.31
CA GLY A 29 4.93 -11.26 14.47
C GLY A 29 3.86 -12.32 14.32
N ASP A 30 2.92 -12.35 15.27
CA ASP A 30 1.72 -13.17 15.19
C ASP A 30 0.68 -12.51 14.28
N ILE A 31 -0.06 -13.30 13.53
CA ILE A 31 -0.93 -12.83 12.45
C ILE A 31 -2.37 -13.18 12.73
N VAL A 32 -3.26 -12.20 12.60
CA VAL A 32 -4.71 -12.41 12.61
C VAL A 32 -5.25 -12.05 11.22
N LEU A 33 -5.83 -13.02 10.54
CA LEU A 33 -6.47 -12.85 9.23
C LEU A 33 -7.99 -12.78 9.43
N VAL A 34 -8.60 -11.64 9.06
CA VAL A 34 -10.03 -11.38 9.26
C VAL A 34 -10.74 -11.27 7.92
N ASP A 35 -11.88 -11.93 7.79
CA ASP A 35 -12.79 -11.74 6.64
C ASP A 35 -14.24 -11.95 7.05
N ILE A 36 -15.18 -11.41 6.27
CA ILE A 36 -16.61 -11.63 6.47
C ILE A 36 -17.10 -12.98 5.95
N VAL A 37 -16.31 -13.62 5.08
CA VAL A 37 -16.65 -14.94 4.50
C VAL A 37 -16.27 -16.02 5.49
N GLU A 38 -17.29 -16.70 6.02
CA GLU A 38 -17.14 -17.75 7.01
C GLU A 38 -16.24 -18.89 6.51
N GLY A 39 -15.32 -19.35 7.33
CA GLY A 39 -14.39 -20.43 7.06
C GLY A 39 -13.20 -20.06 6.15
N MET A 40 -13.29 -18.97 5.39
CA MET A 40 -12.21 -18.60 4.46
C MET A 40 -10.94 -18.13 5.20
N PRO A 41 -10.98 -17.21 6.16
CA PRO A 41 -9.77 -16.81 6.88
C PRO A 41 -9.20 -17.95 7.73
N GLU A 42 -10.07 -18.76 8.36
CA GLU A 42 -9.66 -19.93 9.14
C GLU A 42 -8.93 -20.97 8.30
N GLY A 43 -9.49 -21.31 7.13
CA GLY A 43 -8.89 -22.25 6.21
C GLY A 43 -7.51 -21.81 5.72
N LYS A 44 -7.38 -20.53 5.34
CA LYS A 44 -6.11 -19.96 4.88
C LYS A 44 -5.05 -19.86 5.99
N ALA A 45 -5.46 -19.48 7.19
CA ALA A 45 -4.57 -19.44 8.34
C ALA A 45 -4.07 -20.85 8.71
N LEU A 46 -4.97 -21.85 8.68
CA LEU A 46 -4.60 -23.25 8.95
C LEU A 46 -3.65 -23.81 7.89
N ASP A 47 -3.86 -23.52 6.62
CA ASP A 47 -2.97 -23.93 5.53
C ASP A 47 -1.57 -23.32 5.71
N LEU A 48 -1.48 -22.02 6.02
CA LEU A 48 -0.20 -21.37 6.33
C LEU A 48 0.45 -21.94 7.58
N MET A 49 -0.31 -22.30 8.64
CA MET A 49 0.22 -22.99 9.82
C MET A 49 0.79 -24.36 9.47
N GLN A 50 0.20 -25.08 8.52
CA GLN A 50 0.72 -26.37 8.05
C GLN A 50 1.98 -26.22 7.19
N ALA A 51 2.19 -25.04 6.56
CA ALA A 51 3.43 -24.73 5.86
C ALA A 51 4.59 -24.41 6.83
N SER A 52 4.31 -23.99 8.06
CA SER A 52 5.34 -23.51 9.01
C SER A 52 6.44 -24.51 9.32
N PRO A 53 6.19 -25.85 9.50
CA PRO A 53 7.26 -26.81 9.74
C PRO A 53 8.20 -26.99 8.55
N VAL A 54 7.72 -26.73 7.32
CA VAL A 54 8.50 -26.85 6.08
C VAL A 54 9.30 -25.56 5.85
N GLU A 55 8.65 -24.40 5.98
CA GLU A 55 9.24 -23.08 5.74
C GLU A 55 10.02 -22.54 6.95
N ARG A 56 9.90 -23.20 8.11
CA ARG A 56 10.66 -22.93 9.35
C ARG A 56 10.38 -21.52 9.93
N PHE A 57 9.12 -21.18 10.07
CA PHE A 57 8.70 -19.99 10.84
C PHE A 57 7.80 -20.40 12.01
N ASP A 58 7.87 -19.67 13.12
CA ASP A 58 7.13 -19.91 14.36
C ASP A 58 6.05 -18.83 14.62
N ALA A 59 5.63 -18.08 13.59
CA ALA A 59 4.53 -17.13 13.70
C ALA A 59 3.23 -17.90 13.97
N ASN A 60 2.44 -17.43 14.97
CA ASN A 60 1.09 -17.93 15.17
C ASN A 60 0.15 -17.24 14.18
N LEU A 61 -0.68 -18.02 13.48
CA LEU A 61 -1.67 -17.51 12.53
C LEU A 61 -3.07 -17.92 12.97
N VAL A 62 -3.94 -16.92 13.12
CA VAL A 62 -5.35 -17.12 13.46
C VAL A 62 -6.21 -16.54 12.35
N GLY A 63 -7.12 -17.35 11.80
CA GLY A 63 -8.20 -16.89 10.92
C GLY A 63 -9.48 -16.70 11.71
N THR A 64 -10.25 -15.66 11.44
CA THR A 64 -11.48 -15.36 12.17
C THR A 64 -12.44 -14.48 11.37
N ASN A 65 -13.74 -14.58 11.70
CA ASN A 65 -14.76 -13.65 11.23
C ASN A 65 -15.08 -12.54 12.25
N ARG A 66 -14.36 -12.48 13.36
CA ARG A 66 -14.62 -11.55 14.48
C ARG A 66 -13.43 -10.65 14.75
N TYR A 67 -13.72 -9.42 15.15
CA TYR A 67 -12.68 -8.42 15.43
C TYR A 67 -12.08 -8.52 16.84
N GLU A 68 -12.67 -9.27 17.76
CA GLU A 68 -12.14 -9.46 19.11
C GLU A 68 -10.73 -10.04 19.10
N GLU A 69 -10.45 -10.94 18.16
CA GLU A 69 -9.12 -11.57 17.99
C GLU A 69 -8.05 -10.57 17.52
N THR A 70 -8.48 -9.45 16.95
CA THR A 70 -7.57 -8.40 16.45
C THR A 70 -7.08 -7.46 17.56
N ALA A 71 -7.60 -7.61 18.80
CA ALA A 71 -7.30 -6.70 19.90
C ALA A 71 -5.78 -6.51 20.09
N ASP A 72 -5.37 -5.27 20.36
CA ASP A 72 -3.97 -4.88 20.61
C ASP A 72 -3.00 -5.20 19.47
N SER A 73 -3.44 -5.09 18.22
CA SER A 73 -2.54 -5.18 17.07
C SER A 73 -1.62 -3.96 16.98
N ASP A 74 -0.36 -4.22 16.62
CA ASP A 74 0.63 -3.16 16.38
C ASP A 74 0.46 -2.54 14.99
N VAL A 75 0.16 -3.38 13.99
CA VAL A 75 -0.09 -2.98 12.61
C VAL A 75 -1.36 -3.64 12.09
N VAL A 76 -2.18 -2.88 11.37
CA VAL A 76 -3.35 -3.41 10.66
C VAL A 76 -3.25 -3.10 9.17
N ILE A 77 -3.27 -4.13 8.33
CA ILE A 77 -3.27 -4.02 6.88
C ILE A 77 -4.71 -4.19 6.38
N ILE A 78 -5.27 -3.17 5.75
CA ILE A 78 -6.65 -3.16 5.25
C ILE A 78 -6.62 -3.46 3.75
N THR A 79 -6.95 -4.70 3.38
CA THR A 79 -7.05 -5.15 1.99
C THR A 79 -8.51 -5.40 1.56
N SER A 80 -9.45 -5.24 2.49
CA SER A 80 -10.88 -5.43 2.27
C SER A 80 -11.45 -4.40 1.31
N GLY A 81 -12.25 -4.84 0.39
CA GLY A 81 -12.89 -4.01 -0.63
C GLY A 81 -13.29 -4.84 -1.84
N LEU A 82 -14.12 -4.27 -2.68
CA LEU A 82 -14.56 -4.89 -3.93
C LEU A 82 -13.60 -4.51 -5.05
N ALA A 83 -13.19 -5.48 -5.86
CA ALA A 83 -12.57 -5.21 -7.14
C ALA A 83 -13.64 -4.72 -8.13
N ARG A 84 -13.24 -3.84 -9.06
CA ARG A 84 -14.13 -3.36 -10.11
C ARG A 84 -14.63 -4.54 -10.97
N LYS A 85 -15.94 -4.67 -11.09
CA LYS A 85 -16.57 -5.69 -11.94
C LYS A 85 -17.02 -5.07 -13.27
N PRO A 86 -17.14 -5.86 -14.35
CA PRO A 86 -17.75 -5.38 -15.58
C PRO A 86 -19.14 -4.77 -15.32
N GLY A 87 -19.42 -3.60 -15.91
CA GLY A 87 -20.67 -2.86 -15.72
C GLY A 87 -20.75 -2.00 -14.45
N MET A 88 -19.76 -2.04 -13.55
CA MET A 88 -19.71 -1.18 -12.37
C MET A 88 -19.09 0.17 -12.73
N SER A 89 -19.77 1.27 -12.41
CA SER A 89 -19.21 2.61 -12.54
C SER A 89 -18.08 2.87 -11.54
N ARG A 90 -17.28 3.92 -11.76
CA ARG A 90 -16.27 4.36 -10.81
C ARG A 90 -16.93 4.80 -9.48
N ASP A 91 -18.02 5.51 -9.57
CA ASP A 91 -18.74 6.05 -8.41
C ASP A 91 -19.36 4.95 -7.55
N ASP A 92 -19.96 3.92 -8.18
CA ASP A 92 -20.48 2.74 -7.46
C ASP A 92 -19.37 2.03 -6.68
N LEU A 93 -18.20 1.91 -7.29
CA LEU A 93 -17.05 1.28 -6.64
C LEU A 93 -16.58 2.08 -5.43
N ILE A 94 -16.45 3.41 -5.60
CA ILE A 94 -16.04 4.31 -4.53
C ILE A 94 -17.04 4.24 -3.37
N GLN A 95 -18.33 4.37 -3.65
CA GLN A 95 -19.38 4.34 -2.63
C GLN A 95 -19.35 3.04 -1.81
N LYS A 96 -19.26 1.88 -2.48
CA LYS A 96 -19.20 0.58 -1.79
C LYS A 96 -17.94 0.42 -0.96
N ASN A 97 -16.78 0.81 -1.50
CA ASN A 97 -15.51 0.65 -0.80
C ASN A 97 -15.36 1.66 0.34
N VAL A 98 -15.90 2.88 0.24
CA VAL A 98 -16.00 3.81 1.37
C VAL A 98 -16.77 3.20 2.52
N ALA A 99 -17.94 2.60 2.27
CA ALA A 99 -18.73 1.95 3.30
C ALA A 99 -17.98 0.79 3.98
N ILE A 100 -17.28 -0.04 3.19
CA ILE A 100 -16.49 -1.17 3.70
C ILE A 100 -15.33 -0.67 4.55
N VAL A 101 -14.51 0.23 4.02
CA VAL A 101 -13.31 0.73 4.72
C VAL A 101 -13.69 1.54 5.96
N LYS A 102 -14.79 2.30 5.92
CA LYS A 102 -15.34 2.98 7.09
C LYS A 102 -15.65 1.97 8.21
N SER A 103 -16.48 0.98 7.92
CA SER A 103 -16.86 -0.06 8.91
C SER A 103 -15.65 -0.79 9.48
N VAL A 104 -14.70 -1.20 8.62
CA VAL A 104 -13.45 -1.85 9.03
C VAL A 104 -12.64 -0.95 9.96
N SER A 105 -12.46 0.31 9.58
CA SER A 105 -11.64 1.26 10.35
C SER A 105 -12.24 1.58 11.72
N GLU A 106 -13.56 1.65 11.82
CA GLU A 106 -14.28 1.80 13.11
C GLU A 106 -14.05 0.59 14.03
N GLN A 107 -14.12 -0.64 13.48
CA GLN A 107 -13.83 -1.86 14.24
C GLN A 107 -12.37 -1.91 14.70
N VAL A 108 -11.44 -1.59 13.80
CA VAL A 108 -10.02 -1.54 14.14
C VAL A 108 -9.74 -0.51 15.22
N ALA A 109 -10.34 0.68 15.16
CA ALA A 109 -10.19 1.71 16.19
C ALA A 109 -10.69 1.26 17.56
N LYS A 110 -11.76 0.45 17.60
CA LYS A 110 -12.32 -0.10 18.83
C LYS A 110 -11.40 -1.13 19.47
N PHE A 111 -10.83 -2.06 18.69
CA PHE A 111 -10.08 -3.20 19.24
C PHE A 111 -8.56 -2.97 19.27
N SER A 112 -8.03 -2.11 18.40
CA SER A 112 -6.59 -1.83 18.28
C SER A 112 -6.31 -0.32 18.21
N PRO A 113 -6.65 0.47 19.25
CA PRO A 113 -6.61 1.94 19.22
C PRO A 113 -5.21 2.52 19.05
N HIS A 114 -4.18 1.71 19.22
CA HIS A 114 -2.78 2.13 19.10
C HIS A 114 -2.08 1.65 17.81
N ALA A 115 -2.78 0.90 16.97
CA ALA A 115 -2.24 0.36 15.73
C ALA A 115 -1.84 1.45 14.72
N VAL A 116 -0.93 1.07 13.82
CA VAL A 116 -0.69 1.80 12.57
C VAL A 116 -1.49 1.12 11.46
N LEU A 117 -2.28 1.89 10.69
CA LEU A 117 -3.07 1.40 9.57
C LEU A 117 -2.29 1.52 8.27
N ILE A 118 -2.17 0.41 7.54
CA ILE A 118 -1.69 0.37 6.15
C ILE A 118 -2.89 0.05 5.27
N VAL A 119 -3.33 1.04 4.49
CA VAL A 119 -4.49 0.89 3.59
C VAL A 119 -4.01 0.44 2.21
N VAL A 120 -4.65 -0.60 1.67
CA VAL A 120 -4.34 -1.20 0.37
C VAL A 120 -5.56 -1.17 -0.56
N SER A 121 -6.76 -1.02 0.01
CA SER A 121 -8.04 -0.99 -0.71
C SER A 121 -8.09 0.15 -1.73
N ASN A 122 -8.76 -0.07 -2.86
CA ASN A 122 -8.85 0.89 -3.95
C ASN A 122 -10.27 1.49 -4.10
N PRO A 123 -10.38 2.75 -4.62
CA PRO A 123 -9.29 3.67 -4.99
C PRO A 123 -8.49 4.13 -3.77
N LEU A 124 -7.17 3.92 -3.79
CA LEU A 124 -6.34 4.03 -2.59
C LEU A 124 -6.45 5.39 -1.91
N ASP A 125 -6.32 6.48 -2.67
CA ASP A 125 -6.28 7.84 -2.12
C ASP A 125 -7.60 8.21 -1.41
N ALA A 126 -8.73 7.72 -1.93
CA ALA A 126 -10.03 7.82 -1.27
C ALA A 126 -10.12 6.94 -0.02
N MET A 127 -9.56 5.73 -0.07
CA MET A 127 -9.67 4.77 1.03
C MET A 127 -8.77 5.12 2.21
N VAL A 128 -7.57 5.64 1.99
CA VAL A 128 -6.70 6.10 3.09
C VAL A 128 -7.32 7.29 3.81
N TYR A 129 -7.94 8.21 3.09
CA TYR A 129 -8.68 9.33 3.67
C TYR A 129 -9.90 8.84 4.48
N THR A 130 -10.68 7.90 3.91
CA THR A 130 -11.80 7.26 4.60
C THR A 130 -11.36 6.60 5.91
N ALA A 131 -10.29 5.81 5.86
CA ALA A 131 -9.76 5.11 7.03
C ALA A 131 -9.33 6.08 8.13
N ARG A 132 -8.68 7.20 7.75
CA ARG A 132 -8.29 8.24 8.71
C ARG A 132 -9.52 8.89 9.37
N LYS A 133 -10.55 9.25 8.60
CA LYS A 133 -11.77 9.86 9.14
C LYS A 133 -12.53 8.91 10.05
N ALA A 134 -12.72 7.68 9.63
CA ALA A 134 -13.51 6.69 10.36
C ALA A 134 -12.81 6.18 11.63
N SER A 135 -11.50 5.99 11.60
CA SER A 135 -10.76 5.54 12.78
C SER A 135 -10.53 6.63 13.83
N GLY A 136 -10.52 7.89 13.41
CA GLY A 136 -10.11 9.01 14.27
C GLY A 136 -8.61 9.01 14.64
N PHE A 137 -7.80 8.12 14.05
CA PHE A 137 -6.37 8.02 14.36
C PHE A 137 -5.61 9.28 13.94
N PRO A 138 -4.48 9.60 14.59
CA PRO A 138 -3.58 10.64 14.11
C PRO A 138 -3.15 10.36 12.67
N THR A 139 -2.95 11.41 11.88
CA THR A 139 -2.54 11.29 10.46
C THR A 139 -1.24 10.50 10.30
N SER A 140 -0.34 10.57 11.27
CA SER A 140 0.91 9.79 11.27
C SER A 140 0.69 8.27 11.35
N ARG A 141 -0.42 7.82 11.93
CA ARG A 141 -0.72 6.37 12.08
C ARG A 141 -1.64 5.79 11.00
N VAL A 142 -1.90 6.54 9.94
CA VAL A 142 -2.63 6.06 8.77
C VAL A 142 -1.80 6.33 7.53
N VAL A 143 -1.54 5.31 6.74
CA VAL A 143 -0.71 5.40 5.54
C VAL A 143 -1.28 4.51 4.44
N GLY A 144 -1.22 4.99 3.20
CA GLY A 144 -1.66 4.21 2.03
C GLY A 144 -0.49 3.51 1.34
N GLN A 145 -0.70 2.26 0.97
CA GLN A 145 0.25 1.49 0.16
C GLN A 145 0.04 1.87 -1.31
N ALA A 146 0.94 2.69 -1.85
CA ALA A 146 0.89 3.22 -3.22
C ALA A 146 2.27 3.15 -3.87
N GLY A 147 3.08 4.18 -3.67
CA GLY A 147 4.35 4.37 -4.30
C GLY A 147 5.36 3.24 -4.08
N VAL A 148 5.29 2.50 -2.96
CA VAL A 148 6.15 1.32 -2.74
C VAL A 148 5.93 0.28 -3.85
N LEU A 149 4.67 -0.01 -4.18
CA LEU A 149 4.32 -0.91 -5.28
C LEU A 149 4.69 -0.33 -6.64
N ASP A 150 4.35 0.94 -6.87
CA ASP A 150 4.54 1.59 -8.16
C ASP A 150 6.03 1.76 -8.48
N THR A 151 6.83 2.11 -7.46
CA THR A 151 8.30 2.14 -7.55
C THR A 151 8.87 0.74 -7.81
N ALA A 152 8.32 -0.31 -7.21
CA ALA A 152 8.75 -1.68 -7.47
C ALA A 152 8.51 -2.09 -8.94
N ARG A 153 7.38 -1.70 -9.53
CA ARG A 153 7.10 -1.91 -10.97
C ARG A 153 8.12 -1.19 -11.85
N PHE A 154 8.37 0.09 -11.56
CA PHE A 154 9.32 0.90 -12.31
C PHE A 154 10.73 0.29 -12.25
N ARG A 155 11.20 -0.12 -11.07
CA ARG A 155 12.46 -0.83 -10.89
C ARG A 155 12.51 -2.13 -11.68
N ALA A 156 11.45 -2.92 -11.66
CA ALA A 156 11.38 -4.18 -12.39
C ALA A 156 11.51 -3.96 -13.92
N PHE A 157 10.85 -2.96 -14.47
CA PHE A 157 10.93 -2.66 -15.89
C PHE A 157 12.29 -2.10 -16.30
N ILE A 158 12.94 -1.30 -15.47
CA ILE A 158 14.32 -0.86 -15.68
C ILE A 158 15.29 -2.06 -15.66
N ALA A 159 15.12 -2.98 -14.70
CA ALA A 159 15.93 -4.19 -14.63
C ALA A 159 15.80 -5.06 -15.88
N MET A 160 14.57 -5.21 -16.40
CA MET A 160 14.29 -5.94 -17.65
C MET A 160 14.95 -5.26 -18.86
N GLU A 161 14.91 -3.93 -18.94
CA GLU A 161 15.51 -3.17 -20.05
C GLU A 161 17.05 -3.29 -20.06
N LEU A 162 17.67 -3.19 -18.88
CA LEU A 162 19.12 -3.21 -18.75
C LEU A 162 19.70 -4.63 -18.58
N ASN A 163 18.84 -5.64 -18.39
CA ASN A 163 19.24 -7.01 -18.05
C ASN A 163 20.23 -7.05 -16.87
N CYS A 164 19.88 -6.33 -15.78
CA CYS A 164 20.71 -6.25 -14.58
C CYS A 164 19.92 -6.65 -13.31
N SER A 165 20.62 -6.77 -12.18
CA SER A 165 19.98 -7.05 -10.89
C SER A 165 19.05 -5.91 -10.47
N ILE A 166 17.85 -6.24 -10.00
CA ILE A 166 16.91 -5.28 -9.42
C ILE A 166 17.42 -4.68 -8.10
N GLU A 167 18.38 -5.32 -7.44
CA GLU A 167 18.95 -4.84 -6.18
C GLU A 167 19.76 -3.55 -6.38
N ASP A 168 20.35 -3.37 -7.57
CA ASP A 168 21.14 -2.20 -7.91
C ASP A 168 20.30 -0.96 -8.28
N ILE A 169 18.98 -1.11 -8.40
CA ILE A 169 18.10 -0.03 -8.85
C ILE A 169 17.44 0.65 -7.66
N THR A 170 17.67 1.96 -7.55
CA THR A 170 16.91 2.85 -6.69
C THR A 170 16.02 3.75 -7.54
N ALA A 171 14.79 3.97 -7.11
CA ALA A 171 13.84 4.80 -7.84
C ALA A 171 12.88 5.49 -6.89
N LEU A 172 12.23 6.54 -7.36
CA LEU A 172 11.23 7.28 -6.62
C LEU A 172 10.04 7.61 -7.52
N LEU A 173 8.83 7.45 -6.99
CA LEU A 173 7.59 7.89 -7.60
C LEU A 173 6.80 8.76 -6.61
N LEU A 174 6.08 9.74 -7.13
CA LEU A 174 5.15 10.61 -6.38
C LEU A 174 3.73 10.48 -6.93
N GLY A 175 2.79 11.14 -6.25
CA GLY A 175 1.41 11.29 -6.72
C GLY A 175 0.44 10.25 -6.21
N GLY A 176 -0.79 10.32 -6.70
CA GLY A 176 -1.85 9.37 -6.42
C GLY A 176 -1.57 7.98 -7.00
N HIS A 177 -2.27 6.98 -6.48
CA HIS A 177 -2.11 5.61 -6.93
C HIS A 177 -3.02 5.32 -8.14
N GLY A 178 -2.48 5.40 -9.33
CA GLY A 178 -3.22 5.18 -10.59
C GLY A 178 -2.43 5.68 -11.79
N ASP A 179 -3.15 6.01 -12.87
CA ASP A 179 -2.54 6.49 -14.10
C ASP A 179 -1.83 7.85 -13.93
N ASP A 180 -2.13 8.57 -12.85
CA ASP A 180 -1.60 9.88 -12.50
C ASP A 180 -0.31 9.82 -11.67
N MET A 181 0.22 8.63 -11.39
CA MET A 181 1.50 8.51 -10.70
C MET A 181 2.63 9.19 -11.50
N VAL A 182 3.57 9.77 -10.78
CA VAL A 182 4.68 10.54 -11.35
C VAL A 182 6.01 9.84 -11.07
N PRO A 183 6.46 8.94 -11.96
CA PRO A 183 7.82 8.40 -11.89
C PRO A 183 8.85 9.52 -12.05
N LEU A 184 9.90 9.48 -11.23
CA LEU A 184 10.96 10.49 -11.23
C LEU A 184 12.29 9.90 -11.76
N PRO A 185 12.55 9.94 -13.06
CA PRO A 185 13.84 9.55 -13.62
C PRO A 185 15.01 10.34 -13.02
N SER A 186 14.78 11.60 -12.61
CA SER A 186 15.76 12.45 -11.94
C SER A 186 16.25 11.90 -10.60
N TYR A 187 15.43 11.08 -9.93
CA TYR A 187 15.73 10.39 -8.68
C TYR A 187 15.89 8.88 -8.83
N THR A 188 16.17 8.44 -10.07
CA THR A 188 16.32 7.01 -10.36
C THR A 188 17.75 6.73 -10.80
N SER A 189 18.39 5.75 -10.17
CA SER A 189 19.75 5.32 -10.49
C SER A 189 19.91 3.82 -10.45
N VAL A 190 20.93 3.33 -11.14
CA VAL A 190 21.37 1.93 -11.16
C VAL A 190 22.81 1.92 -10.66
N ALA A 191 23.07 1.30 -9.50
CA ALA A 191 24.38 1.32 -8.84
C ALA A 191 24.97 2.74 -8.70
N GLY A 192 24.12 3.75 -8.46
CA GLY A 192 24.52 5.15 -8.35
C GLY A 192 24.66 5.91 -9.67
N ILE A 193 24.55 5.24 -10.83
CA ILE A 193 24.56 5.88 -12.14
C ILE A 193 23.14 6.36 -12.47
N PRO A 194 22.92 7.65 -12.81
CA PRO A 194 21.61 8.13 -13.21
C PRO A 194 21.04 7.31 -14.37
N VAL A 195 19.78 6.88 -14.25
CA VAL A 195 19.12 6.03 -15.27
C VAL A 195 19.11 6.69 -16.66
N THR A 196 19.07 8.02 -16.71
CA THR A 196 19.10 8.82 -17.94
C THR A 196 20.43 8.72 -18.72
N HIS A 197 21.50 8.22 -18.08
CA HIS A 197 22.77 7.94 -18.74
C HIS A 197 22.85 6.51 -19.31
N LEU A 198 21.96 5.62 -18.85
CA LEU A 198 21.97 4.20 -19.21
C LEU A 198 20.87 3.83 -20.21
N ILE A 199 19.74 4.54 -20.19
CA ILE A 199 18.57 4.25 -21.02
C ILE A 199 18.26 5.48 -21.88
N PRO A 200 18.15 5.34 -23.23
CA PRO A 200 17.70 6.41 -24.11
C PRO A 200 16.33 6.95 -23.69
N LYS A 201 16.12 8.25 -23.93
CA LYS A 201 14.92 8.95 -23.46
C LYS A 201 13.61 8.29 -23.91
N ASP A 202 13.51 7.92 -25.18
CA ASP A 202 12.32 7.27 -25.76
C ASP A 202 12.00 5.93 -25.07
N ARG A 203 13.03 5.14 -24.75
CA ARG A 203 12.89 3.88 -24.02
C ARG A 203 12.48 4.13 -22.56
N LEU A 204 13.06 5.13 -21.92
CA LEU A 204 12.72 5.51 -20.54
C LEU A 204 11.29 6.03 -20.46
N ASP A 205 10.84 6.84 -21.40
CA ASP A 205 9.46 7.33 -21.51
C ASP A 205 8.47 6.14 -21.68
N ALA A 206 8.82 5.14 -22.49
CA ALA A 206 8.03 3.92 -22.65
C ALA A 206 7.93 3.11 -21.34
N ILE A 207 9.02 3.02 -20.58
CA ILE A 207 9.04 2.36 -19.26
C ILE A 207 8.15 3.12 -18.25
N VAL A 208 8.22 4.44 -18.23
CA VAL A 208 7.36 5.29 -17.40
C VAL A 208 5.89 5.02 -17.72
N GLU A 209 5.51 5.03 -18.99
CA GLU A 209 4.13 4.78 -19.42
C GLU A 209 3.66 3.35 -19.08
N ARG A 210 4.53 2.35 -19.26
CA ARG A 210 4.24 0.97 -18.85
C ARG A 210 4.07 0.85 -17.34
N THR A 211 4.83 1.61 -16.55
CA THR A 211 4.71 1.64 -15.09
C THR A 211 3.33 2.13 -14.67
N ARG A 212 2.85 3.23 -15.25
CA ARG A 212 1.50 3.77 -15.04
C ARG A 212 0.41 2.72 -15.30
N LYS A 213 0.58 1.95 -16.37
CA LYS A 213 -0.37 0.91 -16.83
C LYS A 213 -0.11 -0.48 -16.23
N GLY A 214 0.89 -0.64 -15.38
CA GLY A 214 1.35 -1.95 -14.91
C GLY A 214 0.30 -2.79 -14.18
N GLY A 215 -0.62 -2.16 -13.46
CA GLY A 215 -1.77 -2.84 -12.86
C GLY A 215 -2.74 -3.39 -13.91
N GLY A 216 -3.07 -2.59 -14.91
CA GLY A 216 -3.94 -2.98 -16.02
C GLY A 216 -3.33 -4.08 -16.91
N GLU A 217 -2.02 -4.05 -17.14
CA GLU A 217 -1.28 -5.10 -17.88
C GLU A 217 -1.48 -6.46 -17.20
N ILE A 218 -1.32 -6.55 -15.88
CA ILE A 218 -1.52 -7.80 -15.12
C ILE A 218 -2.97 -8.26 -15.19
N VAL A 219 -3.95 -7.35 -15.03
CA VAL A 219 -5.38 -7.68 -15.15
C VAL A 219 -5.71 -8.26 -16.52
N SER A 220 -5.15 -7.67 -17.59
CA SER A 220 -5.37 -8.14 -18.96
C SER A 220 -4.80 -9.54 -19.20
N LEU A 221 -3.68 -9.88 -18.58
CA LEU A 221 -3.06 -11.21 -18.67
C LEU A 221 -3.78 -12.26 -17.82
N LEU A 222 -4.18 -11.92 -16.60
CA LEU A 222 -4.85 -12.84 -15.67
C LEU A 222 -6.29 -13.15 -16.08
N LYS A 223 -6.96 -12.27 -16.86
CA LYS A 223 -8.37 -12.35 -17.26
C LYS A 223 -9.36 -12.23 -16.08
N THR A 224 -9.01 -12.78 -14.92
CA THR A 224 -9.81 -12.72 -13.68
C THR A 224 -8.93 -12.25 -12.52
N GLY A 225 -9.45 -11.34 -11.69
CA GLY A 225 -8.70 -10.80 -10.55
C GLY A 225 -7.75 -9.66 -10.92
N SER A 226 -6.80 -9.41 -10.04
CA SER A 226 -5.79 -8.34 -10.17
C SER A 226 -4.46 -8.81 -9.59
N ALA A 227 -3.41 -7.99 -9.68
CA ALA A 227 -2.13 -8.25 -9.01
C ALA A 227 -2.34 -8.44 -7.51
N TYR A 228 -1.66 -9.40 -6.90
CA TYR A 228 -1.72 -9.65 -5.45
C TYR A 228 -0.36 -9.96 -4.81
N TYR A 229 0.59 -10.53 -5.53
CA TYR A 229 1.93 -10.77 -4.98
C TYR A 229 2.67 -9.46 -4.66
N ALA A 230 2.81 -8.58 -5.65
CA ALA A 230 3.55 -7.34 -5.49
C ALA A 230 2.89 -6.36 -4.49
N PRO A 231 1.55 -6.12 -4.51
CA PRO A 231 0.93 -5.27 -3.49
C PRO A 231 1.05 -5.86 -2.07
N ALA A 232 0.98 -7.19 -1.92
CA ALA A 232 1.21 -7.83 -0.64
C ALA A 232 2.65 -7.65 -0.15
N ALA A 233 3.64 -7.88 -1.01
CA ALA A 233 5.05 -7.68 -0.67
C ALA A 233 5.34 -6.22 -0.28
N ALA A 234 4.78 -5.25 -1.00
CA ALA A 234 4.90 -3.83 -0.69
C ALA A 234 4.28 -3.49 0.68
N SER A 235 3.09 -4.00 0.97
CA SER A 235 2.42 -3.80 2.27
C SER A 235 3.21 -4.40 3.42
N VAL A 236 3.76 -5.60 3.24
CA VAL A 236 4.59 -6.27 4.24
C VAL A 236 5.93 -5.56 4.45
N GLN A 237 6.52 -4.96 3.40
CA GLN A 237 7.71 -4.11 3.54
C GLN A 237 7.42 -2.88 4.42
N MET A 238 6.25 -2.26 4.27
CA MET A 238 5.83 -1.15 5.12
C MET A 238 5.62 -1.61 6.57
N ALA A 239 4.91 -2.73 6.77
CA ALA A 239 4.71 -3.33 8.09
C ALA A 239 6.03 -3.68 8.77
N GLU A 240 6.99 -4.25 8.04
CA GLU A 240 8.33 -4.55 8.55
C GLU A 240 9.08 -3.29 8.99
N ALA A 241 8.96 -2.19 8.23
CA ALA A 241 9.59 -0.92 8.59
C ALA A 241 9.04 -0.36 9.91
N ILE A 242 7.73 -0.52 10.14
CA ILE A 242 7.04 -0.08 11.35
C ILE A 242 7.42 -0.98 12.54
N ILE A 243 7.23 -2.28 12.42
CA ILE A 243 7.41 -3.26 13.51
C ILE A 243 8.85 -3.30 14.00
N LYS A 244 9.81 -3.25 13.08
CA LYS A 244 11.25 -3.29 13.38
C LYS A 244 11.86 -1.89 13.59
N ASP A 245 11.06 -0.85 13.63
CA ASP A 245 11.49 0.57 13.72
C ASP A 245 12.64 0.91 12.76
N LYS A 246 12.54 0.44 11.52
CA LYS A 246 13.63 0.59 10.54
C LYS A 246 13.82 2.01 10.04
N ARG A 247 12.86 2.89 10.25
CA ARG A 247 12.86 4.27 9.76
C ARG A 247 13.22 4.38 8.28
N ARG A 248 12.62 3.46 7.49
CA ARG A 248 12.83 3.42 6.03
C ARG A 248 12.21 4.63 5.37
N ILE A 249 12.89 5.19 4.38
CA ILE A 249 12.30 6.15 3.44
C ILE A 249 11.58 5.34 2.37
N LEU A 250 10.25 5.41 2.38
CA LEU A 250 9.40 4.68 1.45
C LEU A 250 8.42 5.65 0.79
N PRO A 251 8.21 5.58 -0.53
CA PRO A 251 7.15 6.31 -1.20
C PRO A 251 5.80 5.67 -0.83
N CYS A 252 4.94 6.42 -0.16
CA CYS A 252 3.64 5.96 0.29
C CYS A 252 2.65 7.13 0.36
N ALA A 253 1.34 6.87 0.34
CA ALA A 253 0.35 7.91 0.54
C ALA A 253 0.36 8.34 2.01
N ALA A 254 1.05 9.44 2.29
CA ALA A 254 1.19 10.05 3.61
C ALA A 254 0.45 11.40 3.65
N TYR A 255 0.01 11.81 4.84
CA TYR A 255 -0.64 13.09 5.03
C TYR A 255 0.37 14.22 4.90
N CYS A 256 0.09 15.16 4.00
CA CYS A 256 0.89 16.35 3.74
C CYS A 256 0.10 17.59 4.15
N ASP A 257 0.54 18.25 5.21
CA ASP A 257 -0.06 19.53 5.66
C ASP A 257 0.51 20.71 4.86
N LYS A 258 1.81 20.92 5.02
CA LYS A 258 2.54 22.02 4.36
C LYS A 258 3.44 21.55 3.23
N GLU A 259 3.86 20.30 3.30
CA GLU A 259 4.79 19.70 2.36
C GLU A 259 4.22 19.76 0.94
N TYR A 260 5.06 20.12 -0.01
CA TYR A 260 4.71 20.36 -1.41
C TYR A 260 3.52 21.34 -1.62
N ALA A 261 3.15 22.11 -0.60
CA ALA A 261 1.96 23.00 -0.59
C ALA A 261 0.63 22.25 -0.86
N ILE A 262 0.53 20.97 -0.49
CA ILE A 262 -0.63 20.11 -0.76
C ILE A 262 -1.85 20.54 0.06
N GLY A 263 -1.67 20.92 1.33
CA GLY A 263 -2.73 21.55 2.13
C GLY A 263 -3.72 20.54 2.76
N GLY A 264 -3.21 19.42 3.31
CA GLY A 264 -4.02 18.54 4.16
C GLY A 264 -4.63 17.32 3.48
N TYR A 265 -3.90 16.70 2.57
CA TYR A 265 -4.32 15.49 1.86
C TYR A 265 -3.29 14.37 1.97
N PHE A 266 -3.76 13.12 1.81
CA PHE A 266 -2.88 11.96 1.66
C PHE A 266 -2.47 11.84 0.19
N VAL A 267 -1.17 11.95 -0.06
CA VAL A 267 -0.61 11.87 -1.42
C VAL A 267 0.65 11.01 -1.37
N GLY A 268 0.95 10.30 -2.44
CA GLY A 268 2.17 9.52 -2.58
C GLY A 268 3.41 10.40 -2.57
N VAL A 269 4.19 10.32 -1.48
CA VAL A 269 5.42 11.10 -1.24
C VAL A 269 6.44 10.24 -0.51
N PRO A 270 7.74 10.58 -0.56
CA PRO A 270 8.75 9.92 0.26
C PRO A 270 8.49 10.23 1.73
N ALA A 271 8.30 9.20 2.54
CA ALA A 271 8.08 9.34 3.97
C ALA A 271 8.97 8.41 4.77
N ILE A 272 9.44 8.87 5.94
CA ILE A 272 10.13 8.03 6.91
C ILE A 272 9.07 7.25 7.68
N LEU A 273 9.11 5.92 7.52
CA LEU A 273 8.25 4.96 8.22
C LEU A 273 9.02 4.29 9.34
N GLY A 274 8.59 4.52 10.58
CA GLY A 274 9.11 3.93 11.80
C GLY A 274 7.98 3.41 12.69
N LYS A 275 8.28 3.05 13.93
CA LYS A 275 7.33 2.42 14.87
C LYS A 275 6.07 3.23 15.15
N ASN A 276 6.09 4.54 14.96
CA ASN A 276 4.95 5.43 15.16
C ASN A 276 4.16 5.69 13.87
N GLY A 277 4.45 4.97 12.79
CA GLY A 277 3.92 5.19 11.45
C GLY A 277 4.75 6.17 10.65
N VAL A 278 4.14 7.18 10.03
CA VAL A 278 4.82 8.25 9.28
C VAL A 278 5.44 9.24 10.26
N GLU A 279 6.76 9.27 10.34
CA GLU A 279 7.49 10.17 11.25
C GLU A 279 7.83 11.50 10.57
N LYS A 280 8.05 11.49 9.25
CA LYS A 280 8.37 12.69 8.48
C LYS A 280 8.10 12.46 7.00
N VAL A 281 7.50 13.43 6.34
CA VAL A 281 7.47 13.55 4.88
C VAL A 281 8.74 14.28 4.42
N LEU A 282 9.34 13.81 3.33
CA LEU A 282 10.53 14.42 2.74
C LEU A 282 10.15 15.13 1.43
N GLU A 283 10.47 16.41 1.33
CA GLU A 283 10.34 17.14 0.08
C GLU A 283 11.61 17.00 -0.75
N VAL A 284 11.43 16.68 -2.02
CA VAL A 284 12.53 16.64 -3.00
C VAL A 284 12.33 17.73 -4.05
N PRO A 285 13.39 18.39 -4.53
CA PRO A 285 13.30 19.33 -5.63
C PRO A 285 12.75 18.66 -6.89
N LEU A 286 11.79 19.27 -7.54
CA LEU A 286 11.18 18.78 -8.79
C LEU A 286 11.46 19.77 -9.93
N SER A 287 11.68 19.22 -11.13
CA SER A 287 11.71 20.03 -12.35
C SER A 287 10.34 20.67 -12.62
N ALA A 288 10.28 21.63 -13.52
CA ALA A 288 9.02 22.28 -13.89
C ALA A 288 7.99 21.29 -14.45
N GLN A 289 8.43 20.31 -15.23
CA GLN A 289 7.58 19.25 -15.77
C GLN A 289 7.06 18.33 -14.65
N GLU A 290 7.93 17.81 -13.79
CA GLU A 290 7.55 16.94 -12.66
C GLU A 290 6.59 17.65 -11.71
N LYS A 291 6.79 18.95 -11.44
CA LYS A 291 5.85 19.76 -10.66
C LYS A 291 4.48 19.85 -11.31
N ALA A 292 4.41 20.06 -12.62
CA ALA A 292 3.15 20.14 -13.34
C ALA A 292 2.40 18.79 -13.31
N GLU A 293 3.10 17.69 -13.57
CA GLU A 293 2.51 16.35 -13.49
C GLU A 293 2.05 16.02 -12.06
N PHE A 294 2.85 16.38 -11.05
CA PHE A 294 2.50 16.15 -9.65
C PHE A 294 1.28 16.98 -9.22
N GLN A 295 1.16 18.22 -9.71
CA GLN A 295 -0.01 19.07 -9.43
C GLN A 295 -1.30 18.44 -9.99
N VAL A 296 -1.26 17.90 -11.22
CA VAL A 296 -2.41 17.19 -11.80
C VAL A 296 -2.80 16.01 -10.92
N SER A 297 -1.83 15.25 -10.45
CA SER A 297 -2.06 14.11 -9.56
C SER A 297 -2.67 14.53 -8.22
N ILE A 298 -2.19 15.61 -7.61
CA ILE A 298 -2.76 16.18 -6.38
C ILE A 298 -4.21 16.60 -6.59
N ASP A 299 -4.53 17.24 -7.71
CA ASP A 299 -5.88 17.71 -7.99
C ASP A 299 -6.87 16.55 -8.14
N HIS A 300 -6.47 15.45 -8.78
CA HIS A 300 -7.27 14.21 -8.81
C HIS A 300 -7.50 13.60 -7.42
N VAL A 301 -6.48 13.63 -6.55
CA VAL A 301 -6.67 13.19 -5.15
C VAL A 301 -7.69 14.06 -4.43
N LYS A 302 -7.65 15.39 -4.61
CA LYS A 302 -8.63 16.32 -4.03
C LYS A 302 -10.05 16.05 -4.52
N GLU A 303 -10.21 15.76 -5.81
CA GLU A 303 -11.51 15.38 -6.38
C GLU A 303 -12.06 14.09 -5.74
N LEU A 304 -11.20 13.06 -5.57
CA LEU A 304 -11.60 11.82 -4.90
C LEU A 304 -12.01 12.05 -3.45
N VAL A 305 -11.28 12.89 -2.72
CA VAL A 305 -11.59 13.22 -1.33
C VAL A 305 -12.93 13.99 -1.24
N ALA A 306 -13.21 14.89 -2.16
CA ALA A 306 -14.48 15.61 -2.21
C ALA A 306 -15.69 14.67 -2.43
N ILE A 307 -15.50 13.57 -3.17
CA ILE A 307 -16.52 12.52 -3.30
C ILE A 307 -16.72 11.78 -1.97
N VAL A 308 -15.62 11.41 -1.31
CA VAL A 308 -15.68 10.73 0.00
C VAL A 308 -16.38 11.59 1.05
N ASP A 309 -16.09 12.89 1.09
CA ASP A 309 -16.71 13.80 2.06
C ASP A 309 -18.25 13.84 1.93
N LYS A 310 -18.78 13.77 0.71
CA LYS A 310 -20.23 13.67 0.47
C LYS A 310 -20.84 12.33 0.88
N LEU A 311 -20.02 11.27 0.98
CA LEU A 311 -20.48 9.92 1.33
C LEU A 311 -20.41 9.65 2.84
N ILE A 312 -19.57 10.39 3.57
CA ILE A 312 -19.29 10.15 5.01
C ILE A 312 -19.99 11.21 5.89
N SER A 313 -20.43 12.33 5.28
CA SER A 313 -21.14 13.42 5.98
C SER A 313 -22.47 12.98 6.61
#